data_7684c6c803504810c84906d452a555a2
#
_entry.id   7684c6c803504810c84906d452a555a2
#
_cell.length_a   1.000
_cell.length_b   1.000
_cell.length_c   1.000
_cell.angle_alpha   90.00
_cell.angle_beta   90.00
_cell.angle_gamma   90.00
#
_symmetry.space_group_name_H-M   'P 1'
#
loop_
_entity.id
_entity.type
_entity.pdbx_description
1 polymer ?
#
loop_
_entity_poly.entity_id
_entity_poly.type
_entity_poly.pdbx_seq_one_letter_code
_entity_poly.pdbx_strand_id
1 'polypeptide(L)'
;MGFSLLITILALKFKKASKSNKNFRKFLMGHECTVVIKTKDGKRGKRFIFKDGTFSSDTVLDEYDAAMIWSDAKAAVKGLKAGGDGIQEALRNHRVSIDGEVHSFTWFGAAITFVTT
;
A
#
# COMPACT_ATOMS: atom_id res chain seq x y z
N MET A 1 -12.83 9.45 8.51
CA MET A 1 -11.51 8.84 8.71
C MET A 1 -10.49 9.54 7.85
N GLY A 2 -9.38 9.98 8.45
CA GLY A 2 -8.32 10.66 7.71
C GLY A 2 -7.37 9.70 7.01
N PHE A 3 -6.62 10.21 6.06
CA PHE A 3 -5.65 9.42 5.29
C PHE A 3 -4.58 8.79 6.19
N SER A 4 -3.98 9.56 7.11
CA SER A 4 -2.92 9.05 7.99
C SER A 4 -3.42 7.92 8.87
N LEU A 5 -4.64 8.02 9.38
CA LEU A 5 -5.26 6.96 10.17
C LEU A 5 -5.50 5.72 9.32
N LEU A 6 -5.98 5.90 8.09
CA LEU A 6 -6.28 4.79 7.20
C LEU A 6 -5.02 3.99 6.84
N ILE A 7 -3.93 4.66 6.49
CA ILE A 7 -2.68 3.96 6.15
C ILE A 7 -2.04 3.31 7.38
N THR A 8 -2.24 3.87 8.57
CA THR A 8 -1.80 3.26 9.82
C THR A 8 -2.59 1.97 10.09
N ILE A 9 -3.91 2.00 9.88
CA ILE A 9 -4.76 0.81 10.01
C ILE A 9 -4.34 -0.26 9.00
N LEU A 10 -4.07 0.14 7.76
CA LEU A 10 -3.61 -0.79 6.72
C LEU A 10 -2.29 -1.46 7.13
N ALA A 11 -1.34 -0.68 7.66
CA ALA A 11 -0.07 -1.21 8.15
C ALA A 11 -0.28 -2.22 9.29
N LEU A 12 -1.20 -1.94 10.21
CA LEU A 12 -1.53 -2.86 11.30
C LEU A 12 -2.15 -4.15 10.77
N LYS A 13 -2.99 -4.07 9.74
CA LYS A 13 -3.57 -5.27 9.11
C LYS A 13 -2.50 -6.14 8.46
N PHE A 14 -1.54 -5.54 7.76
CA PHE A 14 -0.41 -6.27 7.20
C PHE A 14 0.43 -6.93 8.28
N LYS A 15 0.73 -6.21 9.35
CA LYS A 15 1.54 -6.73 10.45
C LYS A 15 0.85 -7.94 11.10
N LYS A 16 -0.44 -7.83 11.38
CA LYS A 16 -1.22 -8.91 11.95
C LYS A 16 -1.29 -10.11 11.00
N ALA A 17 -1.58 -9.88 9.73
CA ALA A 17 -1.68 -10.95 8.73
C ALA A 17 -0.35 -11.67 8.54
N SER A 18 0.77 -10.94 8.55
CA SER A 18 2.09 -11.53 8.38
C SER A 18 2.49 -12.46 9.54
N LYS A 19 1.85 -12.30 10.70
CA LYS A 19 2.12 -13.13 11.88
C LYS A 19 1.16 -14.28 12.03
N SER A 20 -0.13 -14.07 11.71
CA SER A 20 -1.20 -15.00 12.08
C SER A 20 -1.98 -15.60 10.91
N ASN A 21 -1.93 -14.97 9.72
CA ASN A 21 -2.67 -15.48 8.56
C ASN A 21 -1.78 -16.40 7.73
N LYS A 22 -2.05 -17.69 7.80
CA LYS A 22 -1.26 -18.74 7.15
C LYS A 22 -1.19 -18.54 5.62
N ASN A 23 -2.31 -18.18 5.01
CA ASN A 23 -2.38 -17.98 3.56
C ASN A 23 -1.60 -16.73 3.14
N PHE A 24 -1.69 -15.66 3.91
CA PHE A 24 -0.94 -14.45 3.65
C PHE A 24 0.56 -14.67 3.82
N ARG A 25 0.98 -15.46 4.80
CA ARG A 25 2.39 -15.82 4.98
C ARG A 25 2.93 -16.57 3.78
N LYS A 26 2.15 -17.48 3.19
CA LYS A 26 2.52 -18.16 1.94
C LYS A 26 2.65 -17.16 0.79
N PHE A 27 1.73 -16.21 0.71
CA PHE A 27 1.74 -15.16 -0.30
C PHE A 27 3.01 -14.32 -0.22
N LEU A 28 3.51 -14.05 0.99
CA LEU A 28 4.74 -13.28 1.21
C LEU A 28 6.03 -14.03 0.87
N MET A 29 6.00 -15.37 0.86
CA MET A 29 7.22 -16.16 0.67
C MET A 29 7.86 -15.89 -0.69
N GLY A 30 9.16 -15.59 -0.65
CA GLY A 30 9.92 -15.34 -1.87
C GLY A 30 9.71 -13.96 -2.49
N HIS A 31 8.91 -13.10 -1.85
CA HIS A 31 8.67 -11.75 -2.35
C HIS A 31 9.33 -10.70 -1.46
N GLU A 32 10.09 -9.82 -2.08
CA GLU A 32 10.63 -8.64 -1.42
C GLU A 32 10.11 -7.42 -2.17
N CYS A 33 9.51 -6.49 -1.45
CA CYS A 33 8.89 -5.33 -2.08
C CYS A 33 8.78 -4.20 -1.06
N THR A 34 9.16 -3.01 -1.49
CA THR A 34 9.01 -1.79 -0.69
C THR A 34 8.13 -0.83 -1.46
N VAL A 35 6.99 -0.47 -0.88
CA VAL A 35 6.01 0.42 -1.52
C VAL A 35 5.67 1.56 -0.59
N VAL A 36 5.66 2.76 -1.14
CA VAL A 36 5.23 3.97 -0.42
C VAL A 36 3.83 4.34 -0.88
N ILE A 37 2.97 4.68 0.06
CA ILE A 37 1.69 5.35 -0.22
C ILE A 37 1.84 6.77 0.31
N LYS A 38 1.73 7.75 -0.57
CA LYS A 38 1.91 9.15 -0.19
C LYS A 38 1.01 10.09 -0.97
N THR A 39 0.83 11.30 -0.44
CA THR A 39 0.17 12.38 -1.16
C THR A 39 1.17 13.10 -2.05
N LYS A 40 0.65 13.75 -3.11
CA LYS A 40 1.49 14.44 -4.11
C LYS A 40 2.39 15.52 -3.50
N ASP A 41 1.92 16.19 -2.44
CA ASP A 41 2.70 17.22 -1.75
C ASP A 41 3.83 16.64 -0.88
N GLY A 42 3.87 15.33 -0.70
CA GLY A 42 4.89 14.65 0.12
C GLY A 42 4.75 14.84 1.61
N LYS A 43 3.67 15.46 2.08
CA LYS A 43 3.48 15.76 3.51
C LYS A 43 2.93 14.60 4.30
N ARG A 44 2.27 13.66 3.66
CA ARG A 44 1.63 12.51 4.30
C ARG A 44 1.98 11.24 3.56
N GLY A 45 2.25 10.19 4.29
CA GLY A 45 2.53 8.90 3.69
C GLY A 45 3.11 7.91 4.67
N LYS A 46 3.33 6.71 4.17
CA LYS A 46 3.94 5.62 4.92
C LYS A 46 4.60 4.66 3.95
N ARG A 47 5.73 4.12 4.35
CA ARG A 47 6.46 3.11 3.58
C ARG A 47 6.13 1.72 4.14
N PHE A 48 5.77 0.81 3.26
CA PHE A 48 5.40 -0.58 3.56
C PHE A 48 6.52 -1.48 3.04
N ILE A 49 7.16 -2.22 3.93
CA ILE A 49 8.33 -3.04 3.60
C ILE A 49 8.00 -4.51 3.83
N PHE A 50 8.08 -5.30 2.76
CA PHE A 50 7.87 -6.75 2.80
C PHE A 50 9.19 -7.41 2.47
N LYS A 51 9.76 -8.13 3.44
CA LYS A 51 11.07 -8.77 3.29
C LYS A 51 11.15 -10.00 4.18
N ASP A 52 11.70 -11.10 3.65
CA ASP A 52 11.94 -12.34 4.40
C ASP A 52 10.68 -12.89 5.09
N GLY A 53 9.51 -12.75 4.43
CA GLY A 53 8.24 -13.20 4.99
C GLY A 53 7.73 -12.34 6.13
N THR A 54 8.32 -11.17 6.36
CA THR A 54 7.90 -10.26 7.42
C THR A 54 7.44 -8.93 6.84
N PHE A 55 6.73 -8.17 7.67
CA PHE A 55 6.27 -6.84 7.32
C PHE A 55 6.79 -5.82 8.33
N SER A 56 7.24 -4.68 7.84
CA SER A 56 7.57 -3.51 8.66
C SER A 56 7.13 -2.25 7.94
N SER A 57 7.10 -1.13 8.65
CA SER A 57 6.72 0.16 8.08
C SER A 57 7.49 1.30 8.74
N ASP A 58 7.65 2.38 8.00
CA ASP A 58 8.25 3.62 8.49
C ASP A 58 7.72 4.81 7.70
N THR A 59 8.31 5.98 7.87
CA THR A 59 7.88 7.22 7.22
C THR A 59 8.90 7.76 6.21
N VAL A 60 9.81 6.93 5.73
CA VAL A 60 10.74 7.30 4.65
C VAL A 60 9.98 7.24 3.33
N LEU A 61 9.81 8.35 2.65
CA LEU A 61 8.93 8.45 1.49
C LEU A 61 9.66 8.56 0.14
N ASP A 62 10.98 8.64 0.15
CA ASP A 62 11.79 8.86 -1.05
C ASP A 62 12.63 7.65 -1.47
N GLU A 63 12.52 6.52 -0.77
CA GLU A 63 13.23 5.28 -1.10
C GLU A 63 12.23 4.13 -1.18
N TYR A 64 12.04 3.58 -2.38
CA TYR A 64 11.02 2.54 -2.62
C TYR A 64 11.24 1.83 -3.96
N ASP A 65 10.63 0.66 -4.11
CA ASP A 65 10.54 -0.02 -5.40
C ASP A 65 9.41 0.57 -6.23
N ALA A 66 8.28 0.87 -5.58
CA ALA A 66 7.16 1.55 -6.22
C ALA A 66 6.52 2.51 -5.22
N ALA A 67 5.90 3.56 -5.74
CA ALA A 67 5.13 4.50 -4.93
C ALA A 67 3.75 4.73 -5.54
N MET A 68 2.77 4.79 -4.66
CA MET A 68 1.40 5.12 -4.99
C MET A 68 1.16 6.56 -4.55
N ILE A 69 1.08 7.48 -5.51
CA ILE A 69 1.05 8.91 -5.25
C ILE A 69 -0.35 9.44 -5.51
N TRP A 70 -1.04 9.82 -4.45
CA TRP A 70 -2.42 10.31 -4.51
C TRP A 70 -2.48 11.82 -4.70
N SER A 71 -3.42 12.28 -5.52
CA SER A 71 -3.59 13.71 -5.78
C SER A 71 -3.87 14.50 -4.51
N ASP A 72 -4.62 13.91 -3.58
CA ASP A 72 -4.90 14.48 -2.28
C ASP A 72 -5.33 13.38 -1.29
N ALA A 73 -5.40 13.73 -0.01
CA ALA A 73 -5.75 12.78 1.05
C ALA A 73 -7.18 12.23 0.89
N LYS A 74 -8.12 13.06 0.44
CA LYS A 74 -9.52 12.66 0.28
C LYS A 74 -9.67 11.59 -0.80
N ALA A 75 -9.01 11.78 -1.95
CA ALA A 75 -9.02 10.79 -3.03
C ALA A 75 -8.40 9.47 -2.57
N ALA A 76 -7.31 9.54 -1.78
CA ALA A 76 -6.65 8.36 -1.24
C ALA A 76 -7.58 7.56 -0.31
N VAL A 77 -8.25 8.23 0.60
CA VAL A 77 -9.18 7.58 1.53
C VAL A 77 -10.28 6.86 0.75
N LYS A 78 -10.89 7.53 -0.22
CA LYS A 78 -11.95 6.95 -1.04
C LYS A 78 -11.47 5.73 -1.82
N GLY A 79 -10.32 5.85 -2.49
CA GLY A 79 -9.78 4.78 -3.33
C GLY A 79 -9.33 3.58 -2.52
N LEU A 80 -8.58 3.81 -1.44
CA LEU A 80 -8.06 2.73 -0.60
C LEU A 80 -9.15 1.95 0.15
N LYS A 81 -10.21 2.64 0.57
CA LYS A 81 -11.35 1.98 1.22
C LYS A 81 -12.07 1.01 0.28
N ALA A 82 -12.12 1.34 -1.00
CA ALA A 82 -12.77 0.48 -1.99
C ALA A 82 -11.86 -0.66 -2.47
N GLY A 83 -10.64 -0.76 -1.93
CA GLY A 83 -9.71 -1.85 -2.26
C GLY A 83 -9.16 -1.76 -3.67
N GLY A 84 -8.87 -2.93 -4.28
CA GLY A 84 -8.28 -2.98 -5.61
C GLY A 84 -9.10 -2.27 -6.68
N ASP A 85 -10.43 -2.41 -6.63
CA ASP A 85 -11.32 -1.74 -7.60
C ASP A 85 -11.27 -0.22 -7.45
N GLY A 86 -11.19 0.28 -6.22
CA GLY A 86 -11.05 1.70 -5.95
C GLY A 86 -9.75 2.27 -6.46
N ILE A 87 -8.67 1.52 -6.34
CA ILE A 87 -7.36 1.92 -6.86
C ILE A 87 -7.40 1.96 -8.39
N GLN A 88 -8.00 0.96 -9.04
CA GLN A 88 -8.13 0.94 -10.50
C GLN A 88 -8.97 2.12 -11.01
N GLU A 89 -10.07 2.42 -10.34
CA GLU A 89 -10.90 3.57 -10.71
C GLU A 89 -10.12 4.88 -10.54
N ALA A 90 -9.36 5.02 -9.45
CA ALA A 90 -8.55 6.21 -9.21
C ALA A 90 -7.47 6.39 -10.30
N LEU A 91 -6.88 5.29 -10.78
CA LEU A 91 -5.91 5.33 -11.88
C LEU A 91 -6.58 5.84 -13.16
N ARG A 92 -7.77 5.34 -13.47
CA ARG A 92 -8.52 5.79 -14.67
C ARG A 92 -8.87 7.26 -14.61
N ASN A 93 -9.14 7.78 -13.41
CA ASN A 93 -9.55 9.16 -13.17
C ASN A 93 -8.38 10.10 -12.83
N HIS A 94 -7.15 9.63 -12.98
CA HIS A 94 -5.92 10.39 -12.71
C HIS A 94 -5.84 10.95 -11.28
N ARG A 95 -6.42 10.25 -10.31
CA ARG A 95 -6.38 10.63 -8.90
C ARG A 95 -5.21 10.00 -8.15
N VAL A 96 -4.63 8.97 -8.74
CA VAL A 96 -3.42 8.33 -8.23
C VAL A 96 -2.48 8.06 -9.40
N SER A 97 -1.19 8.18 -9.16
CA SER A 97 -0.16 7.82 -10.13
C SER A 97 0.82 6.84 -9.49
N ILE A 98 1.52 6.09 -10.34
CA ILE A 98 2.48 5.09 -9.90
C ILE A 98 3.86 5.52 -10.36
N ASP A 99 4.82 5.54 -9.42
CA ASP A 99 6.23 5.74 -9.73
C ASP A 99 6.97 4.44 -9.40
N GLY A 100 7.98 4.11 -10.21
CA GLY A 100 8.81 2.93 -10.00
C GLY A 100 8.30 1.68 -10.72
N GLU A 101 8.50 0.52 -10.10
CA GLU A 101 8.24 -0.78 -10.72
C GLU A 101 6.76 -1.15 -10.75
N VAL A 102 6.23 -1.38 -11.95
CA VAL A 102 4.81 -1.75 -12.14
C VAL A 102 4.50 -3.09 -11.46
N HIS A 103 5.41 -4.07 -11.56
CA HIS A 103 5.15 -5.38 -10.96
C HIS A 103 5.11 -5.31 -9.42
N SER A 104 5.91 -4.45 -8.81
CA SER A 104 5.85 -4.22 -7.37
C SER A 104 4.52 -3.60 -6.97
N PHE A 105 4.04 -2.64 -7.74
CA PHE A 105 2.73 -2.04 -7.52
C PHE A 105 1.61 -3.08 -7.66
N THR A 106 1.65 -3.92 -8.70
CA THR A 106 0.65 -4.95 -8.94
C THR A 106 0.62 -5.96 -7.79
N TRP A 107 1.80 -6.40 -7.33
CA TRP A 107 1.89 -7.30 -6.19
C TRP A 107 1.31 -6.66 -4.92
N PHE A 108 1.62 -5.38 -4.70
CA PHE A 108 1.12 -4.65 -3.53
C PHE A 108 -0.42 -4.50 -3.58
N GLY A 109 -0.98 -4.26 -4.76
CA GLY A 109 -2.43 -4.22 -4.95
C GLY A 109 -3.09 -5.54 -4.54
N ALA A 110 -2.50 -6.66 -4.92
CA ALA A 110 -2.97 -7.98 -4.50
C ALA A 110 -2.84 -8.16 -2.99
N ALA A 111 -1.75 -7.68 -2.39
CA ALA A 111 -1.56 -7.73 -0.94
C ALA A 111 -2.63 -6.92 -0.20
N ILE A 112 -2.95 -5.73 -0.68
CA ILE A 112 -4.02 -4.90 -0.11
C ILE A 112 -5.36 -5.65 -0.16
N THR A 113 -5.69 -6.21 -1.31
CA THR A 113 -6.94 -6.99 -1.47
C THR A 113 -6.99 -8.14 -0.47
N PHE A 114 -5.86 -8.80 -0.25
CA PHE A 114 -5.77 -9.92 0.69
C PHE A 114 -6.17 -9.54 2.12
N VAL A 115 -5.75 -8.37 2.59
CA VAL A 115 -5.98 -7.94 3.97
C VAL A 115 -7.23 -7.09 4.15
N THR A 116 -7.87 -6.66 3.08
CA THR A 116 -9.09 -5.82 3.11
C THR A 116 -10.36 -6.59 2.78
N THR A 117 -10.26 -7.84 2.39
CA THR A 117 -11.43 -8.70 2.12
C THR A 117 -11.79 -9.62 3.26
#